data_11697036694ed7e041c7cda59e37c646
#
_entry.id   11697036694ed7e041c7cda59e37c646
#
_cell.length_a   1.000
_cell.length_b   1.000
_cell.length_c   1.000
_cell.angle_alpha   90.00
_cell.angle_beta   90.00
_cell.angle_gamma   90.00
#
_symmetry.space_group_name_H-M   'P 1'
#
loop_
_entity.id
_entity.type
_entity.pdbx_description
1 polymer ?
#
loop_
_entity_poly.entity_id
_entity_poly.type
_entity_poly.pdbx_seq_one_letter_code
_entity_poly.pdbx_strand_id
1 'polypeptide(L)'
;HDALPIYYPAGFQKTVNAIRMLRDREIDVKINGSITSKNEEDIKKILDIAKQYDAAVNLDTYMYPASRERNKPFDEQSRMNPKDAAMAKVLIYKYQMGDIAFEEYRRAIINTIEQYIPENYGYERHISCLAGNCSFTINWQGMIRPCVMQSMPQVNVFDKGFLQGWETISNETKKILINEACVSCRYRPICNTCAAAALLETGNYDGIPEYICEYTKEFYRIMKEGARIC
;
A
#
# COMPACT_ATOMS: atom_id res chain seq x y z
N HIS A 1 -23.65 -2.69 -8.47
CA HIS A 1 -22.75 -3.26 -7.48
C HIS A 1 -22.11 -4.48 -7.97
N ASP A 2 -22.31 -4.67 -9.06
CA ASP A 2 -22.26 -5.91 -9.47
C ASP A 2 -21.33 -6.11 -10.61
N ALA A 3 -20.61 -5.12 -10.96
CA ALA A 3 -19.55 -5.17 -11.95
C ALA A 3 -18.23 -5.67 -11.31
N LEU A 4 -18.27 -6.82 -10.68
CA LEU A 4 -17.02 -7.48 -10.37
C LEU A 4 -16.50 -8.09 -11.68
N PRO A 5 -15.29 -7.68 -12.15
CA PRO A 5 -14.69 -8.25 -13.36
C PRO A 5 -14.61 -9.77 -13.34
N ILE A 6 -14.63 -10.36 -12.15
CA ILE A 6 -14.62 -11.79 -11.87
C ILE A 6 -15.83 -12.53 -12.49
N TYR A 7 -17.00 -11.86 -12.56
CA TYR A 7 -18.22 -12.44 -13.12
C TYR A 7 -18.43 -12.12 -14.60
N TYR A 8 -17.53 -11.33 -15.18
CA TYR A 8 -17.63 -11.03 -16.60
C TYR A 8 -16.99 -12.14 -17.43
N PRO A 9 -17.76 -12.90 -18.22
CA PRO A 9 -17.22 -13.97 -19.03
C PRO A 9 -16.06 -13.49 -19.90
N ALA A 10 -14.93 -14.18 -19.84
CA ALA A 10 -13.69 -13.83 -20.52
C ALA A 10 -13.08 -12.47 -20.12
N GLY A 11 -13.43 -11.91 -18.95
CA GLY A 11 -12.90 -10.62 -18.46
C GLY A 11 -11.37 -10.61 -18.38
N PHE A 12 -10.77 -11.66 -17.86
CA PHE A 12 -9.32 -11.83 -17.80
C PHE A 12 -8.67 -11.75 -19.20
N GLN A 13 -9.19 -12.51 -20.16
CA GLN A 13 -8.64 -12.52 -21.52
C GLN A 13 -8.79 -11.16 -22.21
N LYS A 14 -9.91 -10.47 -21.99
CA LYS A 14 -10.11 -9.10 -22.51
C LYS A 14 -9.12 -8.12 -21.90
N THR A 15 -8.85 -8.22 -20.60
CA THR A 15 -7.85 -7.38 -19.93
C THR A 15 -6.45 -7.63 -20.50
N VAL A 16 -6.04 -8.88 -20.63
CA VAL A 16 -4.74 -9.22 -21.23
C VAL A 16 -4.64 -8.73 -22.68
N ASN A 17 -5.69 -8.89 -23.48
CA ASN A 17 -5.74 -8.36 -24.85
C ASN A 17 -5.64 -6.82 -24.87
N ALA A 18 -6.30 -6.13 -23.93
CA ALA A 18 -6.21 -4.68 -23.83
C ALA A 18 -4.78 -4.22 -23.50
N ILE A 19 -4.10 -4.90 -22.56
CA ILE A 19 -2.68 -4.65 -22.23
C ILE A 19 -1.83 -4.79 -23.51
N ARG A 20 -1.98 -5.91 -24.23
CA ARG A 20 -1.27 -6.14 -25.49
C ARG A 20 -1.52 -5.02 -26.50
N MET A 21 -2.79 -4.68 -26.75
CA MET A 21 -3.16 -3.64 -27.72
C MET A 21 -2.61 -2.26 -27.39
N LEU A 22 -2.50 -1.93 -26.09
CA LEU A 22 -1.91 -0.67 -25.63
C LEU A 22 -0.38 -0.69 -25.85
N ARG A 23 0.28 -1.78 -25.47
CA ARG A 23 1.73 -1.92 -25.64
C ARG A 23 2.14 -1.98 -27.11
N ASP A 24 1.35 -2.63 -27.97
CA ASP A 24 1.55 -2.63 -29.44
C ASP A 24 1.51 -1.21 -30.04
N ARG A 25 0.96 -0.23 -29.29
CA ARG A 25 0.90 1.19 -29.68
C ARG A 25 1.85 2.07 -28.88
N GLU A 26 2.83 1.47 -28.22
CA GLU A 26 3.84 2.17 -27.38
C GLU A 26 3.22 2.98 -26.22
N ILE A 27 2.01 2.60 -25.78
CA ILE A 27 1.37 3.22 -24.62
C ILE A 27 1.84 2.50 -23.36
N ASP A 28 2.37 3.24 -22.42
CA ASP A 28 2.82 2.70 -21.14
C ASP A 28 1.65 2.18 -20.31
N VAL A 29 1.80 0.95 -19.84
CA VAL A 29 0.80 0.26 -19.03
C VAL A 29 1.39 -0.08 -17.67
N LYS A 30 0.61 0.15 -16.62
CA LYS A 30 0.91 -0.33 -15.28
C LYS A 30 -0.20 -1.25 -14.77
N ILE A 31 0.18 -2.45 -14.38
CA ILE A 31 -0.71 -3.42 -13.74
C ILE A 31 -0.67 -3.15 -12.23
N ASN A 32 -1.83 -2.83 -11.65
CA ASN A 32 -1.99 -2.75 -10.20
C ASN A 32 -2.84 -3.94 -9.74
N GLY A 33 -2.32 -4.72 -8.82
CA GLY A 33 -3.00 -5.89 -8.28
C GLY A 33 -3.03 -5.89 -6.76
N SER A 34 -4.20 -6.17 -6.20
CA SER A 34 -4.35 -6.50 -4.78
C SER A 34 -4.28 -8.01 -4.62
N ILE A 35 -3.31 -8.45 -3.84
CA ILE A 35 -3.14 -9.87 -3.49
C ILE A 35 -3.87 -10.16 -2.20
N THR A 36 -4.69 -11.19 -2.24
CA THR A 36 -5.56 -11.63 -1.16
C THR A 36 -5.42 -13.13 -0.97
N SER A 37 -6.05 -13.69 0.05
CA SER A 37 -6.15 -15.15 0.23
C SER A 37 -6.85 -15.89 -0.91
N LYS A 38 -7.46 -15.16 -1.84
CA LYS A 38 -8.18 -15.74 -3.00
C LYS A 38 -7.33 -15.88 -4.26
N ASN A 39 -6.21 -15.15 -4.34
CA ASN A 39 -5.38 -15.08 -5.57
C ASN A 39 -3.87 -15.07 -5.30
N GLU A 40 -3.45 -15.43 -4.10
CA GLU A 40 -2.02 -15.47 -3.76
C GLU A 40 -1.24 -16.45 -4.65
N GLU A 41 -1.86 -17.52 -5.09
CA GLU A 41 -1.28 -18.49 -6.00
C GLU A 41 -1.04 -17.93 -7.42
N ASP A 42 -1.69 -16.85 -7.79
CA ASP A 42 -1.58 -16.22 -9.10
C ASP A 42 -0.47 -15.16 -9.20
N ILE A 43 0.24 -14.86 -8.11
CA ILE A 43 1.32 -13.85 -8.07
C ILE A 43 2.27 -14.03 -9.25
N LYS A 44 2.80 -15.25 -9.43
CA LYS A 44 3.74 -15.53 -10.51
C LYS A 44 3.14 -15.29 -11.88
N LYS A 45 1.90 -15.73 -12.11
CA LYS A 45 1.20 -15.54 -13.40
C LYS A 45 1.01 -14.07 -13.74
N ILE A 46 0.66 -13.25 -12.73
CA ILE A 46 0.48 -11.80 -12.92
C ILE A 46 1.82 -11.16 -13.29
N LEU A 47 2.90 -11.53 -12.62
CA LEU A 47 4.24 -11.03 -12.90
C LEU A 47 4.77 -11.50 -14.26
N ASP A 48 4.49 -12.74 -14.66
CA ASP A 48 4.84 -13.27 -15.99
C ASP A 48 4.11 -12.49 -17.11
N ILE A 49 2.82 -12.16 -16.91
CA ILE A 49 2.07 -11.31 -17.85
C ILE A 49 2.70 -9.91 -17.95
N ALA A 50 3.01 -9.31 -16.81
CA ALA A 50 3.66 -7.99 -16.81
C ALA A 50 4.99 -8.03 -17.58
N LYS A 51 5.80 -9.04 -17.35
CA LYS A 51 7.07 -9.24 -18.05
C LYS A 51 6.87 -9.50 -19.54
N GLN A 52 5.90 -10.33 -19.91
CA GLN A 52 5.59 -10.67 -21.32
C GLN A 52 5.26 -9.42 -22.14
N TYR A 53 4.55 -8.46 -21.55
CA TYR A 53 4.10 -7.25 -22.25
C TYR A 53 4.91 -6.01 -21.89
N ASP A 54 6.05 -6.17 -21.22
CA ASP A 54 6.88 -5.04 -20.76
C ASP A 54 6.04 -3.97 -20.03
N ALA A 55 5.15 -4.42 -19.16
CA ALA A 55 4.27 -3.57 -18.38
C ALA A 55 4.83 -3.38 -16.96
N ALA A 56 4.80 -2.16 -16.46
CA ALA A 56 5.09 -1.91 -15.06
C ALA A 56 4.07 -2.66 -14.17
N VAL A 57 4.50 -3.15 -13.02
CA VAL A 57 3.62 -3.89 -12.12
C VAL A 57 3.80 -3.48 -10.67
N ASN A 58 2.69 -3.28 -9.99
CA ASN A 58 2.65 -3.05 -8.55
C ASN A 58 1.65 -4.01 -7.92
N LEU A 59 2.15 -4.97 -7.16
CA LEU A 59 1.33 -5.88 -6.37
C LEU A 59 1.42 -5.51 -4.90
N ASP A 60 0.29 -5.35 -4.26
CA ASP A 60 0.22 -5.08 -2.82
C ASP A 60 -0.58 -6.17 -2.10
N THR A 61 -0.09 -6.54 -0.94
CA THR A 61 -0.65 -7.58 -0.08
C THR A 61 -1.39 -7.02 1.14
N TYR A 62 -1.27 -5.70 1.35
CA TYR A 62 -2.01 -5.02 2.40
C TYR A 62 -3.36 -4.54 1.88
N MET A 63 -4.43 -5.01 2.48
CA MET A 63 -5.78 -4.54 2.20
C MET A 63 -6.26 -3.65 3.33
N TYR A 64 -6.62 -2.41 2.98
CA TYR A 64 -7.22 -1.48 3.92
C TYR A 64 -8.63 -1.92 4.30
N PRO A 65 -9.07 -1.68 5.55
CA PRO A 65 -10.48 -1.76 5.90
C PRO A 65 -11.32 -0.82 5.03
N ALA A 66 -12.61 -1.11 4.89
CA ALA A 66 -13.51 -0.29 4.08
C ALA A 66 -13.54 1.16 4.58
N SER A 67 -13.20 2.12 3.71
CA SER A 67 -13.00 3.53 4.06
C SER A 67 -14.19 4.43 3.79
N ARG A 68 -15.25 3.93 3.15
CA ARG A 68 -16.38 4.75 2.71
C ARG A 68 -17.60 4.47 3.54
N GLU A 69 -17.88 5.32 4.56
CA GLU A 69 -19.15 5.35 5.31
C GLU A 69 -19.66 3.97 5.82
N ARG A 70 -18.85 2.95 5.63
CA ARG A 70 -19.11 1.61 6.11
C ARG A 70 -18.24 1.38 7.33
N ASN A 71 -18.81 1.55 8.49
CA ASN A 71 -18.21 1.17 9.78
C ASN A 71 -18.03 -0.36 9.93
N LYS A 72 -17.93 -1.08 8.81
CA LYS A 72 -17.69 -2.51 8.80
C LYS A 72 -16.29 -2.78 8.29
N PRO A 73 -15.53 -3.63 8.97
CA PRO A 73 -14.26 -4.09 8.49
C PRO A 73 -14.44 -4.75 7.12
N PHE A 74 -13.36 -4.79 6.35
CA PHE A 74 -13.28 -5.56 5.12
C PHE A 74 -13.79 -6.98 5.37
N ASP A 75 -14.35 -7.61 4.33
CA ASP A 75 -14.63 -9.04 4.38
C ASP A 75 -13.34 -9.76 4.81
N GLU A 76 -13.31 -10.21 6.04
CA GLU A 76 -12.14 -10.87 6.63
C GLU A 76 -11.69 -12.09 5.84
N GLN A 77 -12.60 -12.69 5.05
CA GLN A 77 -12.30 -13.83 4.20
C GLN A 77 -11.34 -13.50 3.04
N SER A 78 -11.23 -12.24 2.64
CA SER A 78 -10.35 -11.83 1.53
C SER A 78 -9.03 -11.25 2.01
N ARG A 79 -8.99 -10.67 3.20
CA ARG A 79 -7.78 -10.10 3.80
C ARG A 79 -6.88 -11.22 4.30
N MET A 80 -5.65 -11.25 3.82
CA MET A 80 -4.64 -12.18 4.34
C MET A 80 -4.33 -11.83 5.79
N ASN A 81 -3.96 -12.82 6.61
CA ASN A 81 -3.36 -12.50 7.90
C ASN A 81 -1.97 -11.85 7.70
N PRO A 82 -1.42 -11.13 8.70
CA PRO A 82 -0.17 -10.39 8.55
C PRO A 82 1.01 -11.24 8.10
N LYS A 83 1.09 -12.49 8.54
CA LYS A 83 2.17 -13.42 8.20
C LYS A 83 2.13 -13.83 6.74
N ASP A 84 0.96 -14.24 6.26
CA ASP A 84 0.79 -14.67 4.86
C ASP A 84 0.96 -13.48 3.92
N ALA A 85 0.43 -12.30 4.28
CA ALA A 85 0.64 -11.06 3.53
C ALA A 85 2.12 -10.68 3.44
N ALA A 86 2.88 -10.81 4.52
CA ALA A 86 4.32 -10.58 4.53
C ALA A 86 5.07 -11.59 3.67
N MET A 87 4.72 -12.87 3.73
CA MET A 87 5.30 -13.91 2.89
C MET A 87 5.04 -13.65 1.41
N ALA A 88 3.79 -13.36 1.06
CA ALA A 88 3.42 -13.02 -0.32
C ALA A 88 4.20 -11.79 -0.84
N LYS A 89 4.42 -10.78 0.00
CA LYS A 89 5.23 -9.62 -0.37
C LYS A 89 6.69 -9.96 -0.63
N VAL A 90 7.27 -10.83 0.18
CA VAL A 90 8.64 -11.33 -0.03
C VAL A 90 8.73 -12.11 -1.35
N LEU A 91 7.75 -12.96 -1.66
CA LEU A 91 7.66 -13.66 -2.94
C LEU A 91 7.59 -12.71 -4.13
N ILE A 92 6.74 -11.68 -4.04
CA ILE A 92 6.62 -10.66 -5.08
C ILE A 92 7.98 -10.01 -5.33
N TYR A 93 8.67 -9.56 -4.31
CA TYR A 93 10.00 -8.94 -4.46
C TYR A 93 11.03 -9.90 -5.06
N LYS A 94 11.05 -11.14 -4.61
CA LYS A 94 11.97 -12.15 -5.16
C LYS A 94 11.74 -12.38 -6.65
N TYR A 95 10.48 -12.55 -7.08
CA TYR A 95 10.16 -12.72 -8.50
C TYR A 95 10.45 -11.47 -9.34
N GLN A 96 10.20 -10.28 -8.81
CA GLN A 96 10.44 -9.02 -9.52
C GLN A 96 11.93 -8.72 -9.69
N MET A 97 12.73 -8.96 -8.65
CA MET A 97 14.15 -8.60 -8.63
C MET A 97 15.05 -9.70 -9.19
N GLY A 98 14.62 -10.96 -9.08
CA GLY A 98 15.48 -12.11 -9.29
C GLY A 98 16.42 -12.38 -8.09
N ASP A 99 17.06 -13.54 -8.07
CA ASP A 99 17.77 -14.04 -6.87
C ASP A 99 18.90 -13.12 -6.40
N ILE A 100 19.71 -12.58 -7.32
CA ILE A 100 20.88 -11.75 -6.96
C ILE A 100 20.45 -10.43 -6.34
N ALA A 101 19.62 -9.65 -7.04
CA ALA A 101 19.18 -8.36 -6.55
C ALA A 101 18.28 -8.47 -5.31
N PHE A 102 17.49 -9.56 -5.23
CA PHE A 102 16.72 -9.85 -4.03
C PHE A 102 17.61 -10.12 -2.81
N GLU A 103 18.70 -10.85 -2.96
CA GLU A 103 19.62 -11.12 -1.86
C GLU A 103 20.35 -9.84 -1.39
N GLU A 104 20.69 -8.93 -2.31
CA GLU A 104 21.21 -7.61 -1.97
C GLU A 104 20.18 -6.78 -1.20
N TYR A 105 18.93 -6.75 -1.68
CA TYR A 105 17.83 -6.07 -1.01
C TYR A 105 17.58 -6.64 0.39
N ARG A 106 17.59 -7.97 0.53
CA ARG A 106 17.44 -8.67 1.81
C ARG A 106 18.49 -8.23 2.82
N ARG A 107 19.77 -8.21 2.41
CA ARG A 107 20.88 -7.74 3.26
C ARG A 107 20.70 -6.28 3.65
N ALA A 108 20.28 -5.44 2.72
CA ALA A 108 20.04 -4.02 3.00
C ALA A 108 18.96 -3.83 4.08
N ILE A 109 17.85 -4.57 3.99
CA ILE A 109 16.78 -4.54 5.00
C ILE A 109 17.29 -4.98 6.38
N ILE A 110 18.06 -6.08 6.44
CA ILE A 110 18.63 -6.58 7.70
C ILE A 110 19.55 -5.54 8.32
N ASN A 111 20.51 -5.04 7.54
CA ASN A 111 21.48 -4.04 8.01
C ASN A 111 20.78 -2.76 8.48
N THR A 112 19.76 -2.30 7.76
CA THR A 112 18.98 -1.12 8.13
C THR A 112 18.39 -1.29 9.52
N ILE A 113 17.81 -2.43 9.84
CA ILE A 113 17.20 -2.67 11.15
C ILE A 113 18.25 -2.94 12.25
N GLU A 114 19.33 -3.66 11.95
CA GLU A 114 20.36 -3.99 12.94
C GLU A 114 21.22 -2.79 13.32
N GLN A 115 21.39 -1.82 12.41
CA GLN A 115 22.14 -0.59 12.64
C GLN A 115 21.25 0.60 13.06
N TYR A 116 19.93 0.41 13.09
CA TYR A 116 19.01 1.48 13.40
C TYR A 116 19.06 1.85 14.88
N ILE A 117 19.37 3.10 15.13
CA ILE A 117 19.34 3.74 16.45
C ILE A 117 18.34 4.90 16.36
N PRO A 118 17.15 4.79 16.99
CA PRO A 118 16.07 5.77 16.84
C PRO A 118 16.51 7.22 17.07
N GLU A 119 17.37 7.45 18.05
CA GLU A 119 17.85 8.77 18.45
C GLU A 119 18.65 9.48 17.34
N ASN A 120 19.25 8.72 16.43
CA ASN A 120 20.04 9.28 15.34
C ASN A 120 19.22 9.74 14.14
N TYR A 121 17.93 9.39 14.07
CA TYR A 121 17.12 9.63 12.85
C TYR A 121 16.11 10.77 13.02
N GLY A 122 15.81 11.21 14.26
CA GLY A 122 14.96 12.37 14.52
C GLY A 122 13.57 12.26 13.87
N TYR A 123 13.00 11.06 13.77
CA TYR A 123 11.64 10.92 13.22
C TYR A 123 10.65 11.71 14.09
N GLU A 124 9.84 12.49 13.42
CA GLU A 124 8.77 13.23 14.05
C GLU A 124 7.44 12.46 13.98
N ARG A 125 6.47 12.92 14.76
CA ARG A 125 5.11 12.32 14.76
C ARG A 125 4.28 12.70 13.55
N HIS A 126 4.75 13.58 12.69
CA HIS A 126 4.04 13.97 11.48
C HIS A 126 3.97 12.85 10.43
N ILE A 127 2.95 12.92 9.58
CA ILE A 127 2.81 12.02 8.46
C ILE A 127 4.01 12.20 7.51
N SER A 128 4.75 11.13 7.27
CA SER A 128 5.93 11.14 6.41
C SER A 128 5.64 10.86 4.92
N CYS A 129 4.39 10.59 4.57
CA CYS A 129 4.00 10.30 3.19
C CYS A 129 3.65 11.58 2.41
N LEU A 130 3.37 11.44 1.12
CA LEU A 130 3.04 12.57 0.22
C LEU A 130 1.62 13.13 0.42
N ALA A 131 0.75 12.41 1.13
CA ALA A 131 -0.64 12.79 1.34
C ALA A 131 -0.77 14.16 2.00
N GLY A 132 -1.49 15.09 1.37
CA GLY A 132 -1.66 16.45 1.83
C GLY A 132 -0.39 17.32 1.82
N ASN A 133 0.78 16.75 1.45
CA ASN A 133 2.03 17.50 1.30
C ASN A 133 2.28 17.88 -0.17
N CYS A 134 2.26 16.91 -1.07
CA CYS A 134 2.40 17.13 -2.51
C CYS A 134 1.49 16.23 -3.34
N SER A 135 0.55 15.52 -2.71
CA SER A 135 -0.47 14.73 -3.39
C SER A 135 -1.83 14.91 -2.74
N PHE A 136 -2.86 14.75 -3.54
CA PHE A 136 -4.26 14.84 -3.13
C PHE A 136 -5.12 13.89 -4.00
N THR A 137 -6.37 13.73 -3.60
CA THR A 137 -7.41 13.06 -4.40
C THR A 137 -8.65 13.92 -4.42
N ILE A 138 -9.28 14.06 -5.58
CA ILE A 138 -10.62 14.65 -5.70
C ILE A 138 -11.57 13.52 -6.11
N ASN A 139 -12.65 13.34 -5.35
CA ASN A 139 -13.68 12.37 -5.69
C ASN A 139 -14.72 12.94 -6.65
N TRP A 140 -15.68 12.13 -7.12
CA TRP A 140 -16.72 12.55 -8.06
C TRP A 140 -17.68 13.63 -7.51
N GLN A 141 -17.70 13.84 -6.19
CA GLN A 141 -18.49 14.89 -5.53
C GLN A 141 -17.74 16.22 -5.44
N GLY A 142 -16.51 16.29 -5.97
CA GLY A 142 -15.65 17.46 -5.86
C GLY A 142 -14.96 17.61 -4.50
N MET A 143 -14.95 16.55 -3.67
CA MET A 143 -14.28 16.61 -2.37
C MET A 143 -12.79 16.35 -2.55
N ILE A 144 -11.96 17.37 -2.34
CA ILE A 144 -10.51 17.24 -2.25
C ILE A 144 -10.12 16.75 -0.85
N ARG A 145 -9.17 15.82 -0.78
CA ARG A 145 -8.68 15.18 0.44
C ARG A 145 -7.23 14.71 0.28
N PRO A 146 -6.50 14.42 1.38
CA PRO A 146 -5.07 14.09 1.32
C PRO A 146 -4.73 12.87 0.46
N CYS A 147 -5.52 11.80 0.54
CA CYS A 147 -5.33 10.60 -0.28
C CYS A 147 -6.63 9.81 -0.45
N VAL A 148 -6.59 8.79 -1.28
CA VAL A 148 -7.76 7.92 -1.56
C VAL A 148 -8.26 7.19 -0.31
N MET A 149 -7.39 6.87 0.63
CA MET A 149 -7.72 6.12 1.86
C MET A 149 -8.14 7.02 3.02
N GLN A 150 -7.76 8.29 3.00
CA GLN A 150 -8.01 9.23 4.08
C GLN A 150 -9.21 10.10 3.74
N SER A 151 -10.34 9.88 4.41
CA SER A 151 -11.60 10.60 4.14
C SER A 151 -11.64 12.01 4.74
N MET A 152 -10.82 12.29 5.74
CA MET A 152 -10.71 13.59 6.40
C MET A 152 -9.25 14.01 6.53
N PRO A 153 -8.92 15.29 6.49
CA PRO A 153 -9.80 16.42 6.16
C PRO A 153 -10.28 16.38 4.71
N GLN A 154 -11.43 17.01 4.43
CA GLN A 154 -11.93 17.17 3.07
C GLN A 154 -12.63 18.52 2.86
N VAL A 155 -12.56 19.03 1.64
CA VAL A 155 -13.17 20.31 1.25
C VAL A 155 -13.82 20.14 -0.13
N ASN A 156 -14.98 20.75 -0.36
CA ASN A 156 -15.57 20.78 -1.68
C ASN A 156 -14.91 21.87 -2.55
N VAL A 157 -14.27 21.46 -3.65
CA VAL A 157 -13.60 22.40 -4.55
C VAL A 157 -14.55 23.28 -5.35
N PHE A 158 -15.81 22.86 -5.50
CA PHE A 158 -16.81 23.69 -6.18
C PHE A 158 -17.27 24.87 -5.31
N ASP A 159 -17.23 24.71 -3.97
CA ASP A 159 -17.62 25.77 -3.04
C ASP A 159 -16.48 26.73 -2.71
N LYS A 160 -15.27 26.21 -2.58
CA LYS A 160 -14.10 26.95 -2.11
C LYS A 160 -13.06 27.27 -3.18
N GLY A 161 -13.14 26.63 -4.33
CA GLY A 161 -12.09 26.63 -5.33
C GLY A 161 -10.94 25.67 -4.97
N PHE A 162 -10.20 25.27 -5.99
CA PHE A 162 -9.12 24.27 -5.85
C PHE A 162 -8.00 24.75 -4.92
N LEU A 163 -7.49 25.98 -5.12
CA LEU A 163 -6.36 26.48 -4.34
C LEU A 163 -6.66 26.55 -2.84
N GLN A 164 -7.80 27.13 -2.48
CA GLN A 164 -8.21 27.22 -1.08
C GLN A 164 -8.50 25.83 -0.50
N GLY A 165 -9.08 24.93 -1.30
CA GLY A 165 -9.28 23.53 -0.91
C GLY A 165 -7.95 22.83 -0.61
N TRP A 166 -6.97 22.97 -1.51
CA TRP A 166 -5.63 22.42 -1.33
C TRP A 166 -4.93 22.98 -0.07
N GLU A 167 -4.90 24.28 0.10
CA GLU A 167 -4.31 24.92 1.29
C GLU A 167 -4.95 24.40 2.58
N THR A 168 -6.28 24.28 2.59
CA THR A 168 -7.00 23.78 3.77
C THR A 168 -6.60 22.34 4.08
N ILE A 169 -6.67 21.42 3.12
CA ILE A 169 -6.33 20.02 3.39
C ILE A 169 -4.86 19.84 3.75
N SER A 170 -3.95 20.62 3.13
CA SER A 170 -2.53 20.59 3.44
C SER A 170 -2.26 21.01 4.88
N ASN A 171 -2.84 22.13 5.31
CA ASN A 171 -2.67 22.64 6.67
C ASN A 171 -3.28 21.71 7.73
N GLU A 172 -4.45 21.15 7.46
CA GLU A 172 -5.09 20.20 8.39
C GLU A 172 -4.35 18.87 8.45
N THR A 173 -3.80 18.38 7.32
CA THR A 173 -3.01 17.14 7.30
C THR A 173 -1.74 17.26 8.13
N LYS A 174 -1.08 18.42 8.14
CA LYS A 174 0.11 18.67 8.96
C LYS A 174 -0.17 18.58 10.48
N LYS A 175 -1.40 18.72 10.92
CA LYS A 175 -1.80 18.57 12.32
C LYS A 175 -2.00 17.11 12.74
N ILE A 176 -2.07 16.18 11.77
CA ILE A 176 -2.26 14.77 12.07
C ILE A 176 -0.94 14.17 12.56
N LEU A 177 -1.00 13.60 13.75
CA LEU A 177 0.14 12.97 14.40
C LEU A 177 -0.06 11.47 14.46
N ILE A 178 1.00 10.72 14.19
CA ILE A 178 1.05 9.28 14.41
C ILE A 178 1.33 8.96 15.88
N ASN A 179 1.15 7.72 16.29
CA ASN A 179 1.44 7.28 17.65
C ASN A 179 2.91 7.54 18.02
N GLU A 180 3.13 8.01 19.23
CA GLU A 180 4.47 8.30 19.74
C GLU A 180 5.38 7.06 19.76
N ALA A 181 4.83 5.90 20.09
CA ALA A 181 5.57 4.63 20.04
C ALA A 181 6.10 4.28 18.65
N CYS A 182 5.49 4.82 17.58
CA CYS A 182 5.98 4.63 16.21
C CYS A 182 7.26 5.42 15.92
N VAL A 183 7.51 6.52 16.63
CA VAL A 183 8.69 7.38 16.44
C VAL A 183 9.97 6.64 16.84
N SER A 184 9.96 5.97 17.98
CA SER A 184 11.09 5.20 18.53
C SER A 184 11.08 3.72 18.14
N CYS A 185 10.14 3.29 17.29
CA CYS A 185 10.00 1.90 16.91
C CYS A 185 11.20 1.43 16.08
N ARG A 186 11.86 0.33 16.48
CA ARG A 186 12.99 -0.24 15.76
C ARG A 186 12.68 -0.62 14.29
N TYR A 187 11.42 -0.88 13.97
CA TYR A 187 10.99 -1.23 12.62
C TYR A 187 10.60 -0.01 11.77
N ARG A 188 10.68 1.20 12.33
CA ARG A 188 10.31 2.44 11.65
C ARG A 188 10.90 2.59 10.25
N PRO A 189 12.18 2.26 10.01
CA PRO A 189 12.81 2.42 8.69
C PRO A 189 12.18 1.59 7.57
N ILE A 190 11.54 0.48 7.90
CA ILE A 190 10.91 -0.42 6.92
C ILE A 190 9.38 -0.47 7.06
N CYS A 191 8.83 0.23 8.04
CA CYS A 191 7.40 0.24 8.31
C CYS A 191 6.69 1.31 7.48
N ASN A 192 5.70 0.91 6.71
CA ASN A 192 4.80 1.83 6.01
C ASN A 192 3.72 2.37 6.96
N THR A 193 4.15 3.03 8.04
CA THR A 193 3.22 3.64 8.99
C THR A 193 2.26 4.58 8.28
N CYS A 194 0.97 4.31 8.39
CA CYS A 194 -0.07 5.03 7.67
C CYS A 194 -1.13 5.54 8.64
N ALA A 195 -1.30 6.87 8.71
CA ALA A 195 -2.32 7.49 9.55
C ALA A 195 -3.75 7.10 9.12
N ALA A 196 -3.99 6.91 7.82
CA ALA A 196 -5.28 6.43 7.34
C ALA A 196 -5.57 4.99 7.81
N ALA A 197 -4.56 4.11 7.80
CA ALA A 197 -4.72 2.75 8.34
C ALA A 197 -4.97 2.79 9.87
N ALA A 198 -4.24 3.63 10.61
CA ALA A 198 -4.47 3.82 12.03
C ALA A 198 -5.91 4.25 12.31
N LEU A 199 -6.41 5.27 11.60
CA LEU A 199 -7.80 5.71 11.73
C LEU A 199 -8.80 4.60 11.41
N LEU A 200 -8.59 3.85 10.32
CA LEU A 200 -9.51 2.80 9.87
C LEU A 200 -9.54 1.58 10.79
N GLU A 201 -8.42 1.25 11.41
CA GLU A 201 -8.30 0.08 12.28
C GLU A 201 -8.60 0.39 13.76
N THR A 202 -8.35 1.61 14.21
CA THR A 202 -8.46 1.97 15.64
C THR A 202 -9.46 3.09 15.94
N GLY A 203 -9.95 3.78 14.92
CA GLY A 203 -10.79 4.96 15.07
C GLY A 203 -10.02 6.26 15.34
N ASN A 204 -8.68 6.23 15.45
CA ASN A 204 -7.84 7.39 15.76
C ASN A 204 -6.61 7.43 14.87
N TYR A 205 -6.18 8.64 14.48
CA TYR A 205 -4.96 8.83 13.68
C TYR A 205 -3.68 8.44 14.41
N ASP A 206 -3.65 8.60 15.71
CA ASP A 206 -2.56 8.20 16.60
C ASP A 206 -2.73 6.79 17.20
N GLY A 207 -3.69 6.03 16.73
CA GLY A 207 -3.83 4.63 17.05
C GLY A 207 -2.66 3.80 16.49
N ILE A 208 -2.43 2.63 17.06
CA ILE A 208 -1.44 1.68 16.56
C ILE A 208 -2.18 0.66 15.68
N PRO A 209 -1.96 0.66 14.35
CA PRO A 209 -2.54 -0.33 13.45
C PRO A 209 -1.81 -1.68 13.65
N GLU A 210 -2.34 -2.53 14.51
CA GLU A 210 -1.69 -3.80 14.91
C GLU A 210 -1.36 -4.69 13.71
N TYR A 211 -2.23 -4.72 12.72
CA TYR A 211 -1.98 -5.46 11.49
C TYR A 211 -0.69 -5.04 10.79
N ILE A 212 -0.46 -3.73 10.64
CA ILE A 212 0.78 -3.22 10.02
C ILE A 212 1.99 -3.55 10.88
N CYS A 213 1.85 -3.47 12.20
CA CYS A 213 2.92 -3.83 13.13
C CYS A 213 3.32 -5.30 13.00
N GLU A 214 2.35 -6.22 12.97
CA GLU A 214 2.59 -7.64 12.81
C GLU A 214 3.15 -7.97 11.42
N TYR A 215 2.55 -7.41 10.38
CA TYR A 215 3.05 -7.54 9.01
C TYR A 215 4.53 -7.12 8.89
N THR A 216 4.90 -5.98 9.46
CA THR A 216 6.27 -5.47 9.37
C THR A 216 7.26 -6.36 10.14
N LYS A 217 6.88 -6.83 11.32
CA LYS A 217 7.69 -7.77 12.12
C LYS A 217 7.89 -9.09 11.38
N GLU A 218 6.82 -9.65 10.80
CA GLU A 218 6.89 -10.89 10.04
C GLU A 218 7.70 -10.72 8.75
N PHE A 219 7.52 -9.62 8.02
CA PHE A 219 8.34 -9.31 6.86
C PHE A 219 9.83 -9.32 7.20
N TYR A 220 10.22 -8.61 8.27
CA TYR A 220 11.60 -8.60 8.73
C TYR A 220 12.10 -10.00 9.17
N ARG A 221 11.26 -10.75 9.90
CA ARG A 221 11.59 -12.11 10.33
C ARG A 221 11.90 -13.01 9.13
N ILE A 222 11.03 -12.99 8.11
CA ILE A 222 11.22 -13.77 6.89
C ILE A 222 12.50 -13.35 6.16
N MET A 223 12.76 -12.03 6.06
CA MET A 223 13.99 -11.52 5.47
C MET A 223 15.22 -12.00 6.24
N LYS A 224 15.18 -12.01 7.57
CA LYS A 224 16.31 -12.41 8.41
C LYS A 224 16.59 -13.91 8.38
N GLU A 225 15.56 -14.72 8.49
CA GLU A 225 15.69 -16.19 8.55
C GLU A 225 16.02 -16.81 7.19
N GLY A 226 15.85 -16.06 6.10
CA GLY A 226 15.97 -16.59 4.76
C GLY A 226 14.88 -17.62 4.52
N ALA A 227 13.64 -17.18 4.30
CA ALA A 227 12.55 -18.10 4.05
C ALA A 227 12.97 -19.13 3.00
N ARG A 228 12.87 -20.41 3.33
CA ARG A 228 12.88 -21.47 2.33
C ARG A 228 11.60 -21.30 1.52
N ILE A 229 11.70 -20.39 0.55
CA ILE A 229 10.66 -20.15 -0.43
C ILE A 229 10.87 -21.26 -1.47
N CYS A 230 10.20 -22.38 -1.25
CA CYS A 230 10.16 -23.49 -2.20
C CYS A 230 9.41 -23.09 -3.47
#